data_ffa39280509542ebe84ef6bc719ab74c
#
_entry.id   ffa39280509542ebe84ef6bc719ab74c
#
_cell.length_a   1.000
_cell.length_b   1.000
_cell.length_c   1.000
_cell.angle_alpha   90.00
_cell.angle_beta   90.00
_cell.angle_gamma   90.00
#
_symmetry.space_group_name_H-M   'P 1'
#
loop_
_entity.id
_entity.type
_entity.pdbx_description
1 polymer ?
#
loop_
_entity_poly.entity_id
_entity_poly.type
_entity_poly.pdbx_seq_one_letter_code
_entity_poly.pdbx_strand_id
1 'polypeptide(L)'
;MKVTPGHKTAAAWMALALLCGTAASAQEKKAPPRAEATALGEGLYKVRVEWVNLLALQGSDGTLLVDTGFPEVQGLLAGELKKIGATDVRFIVNSHWHFDHTAGNALLGKNALILAHRSVLPLVSKEQTLLGETHGALPPGARPRLTFTGEVDLALDGERVRIIALPGGHTDGDSVVLFEKANVLFVGDLVFQGQFPFVDVDHGGSALRLPAVLQQLLDMAPAGARFVPGHGTDLTAEDVRAYRRMLLDTIDVIRKERAAGKSVAAIQEEDALEEWASWDGSFTRKDWIEFVCRSLAGESKS
;
A
#
# COMPACT_ATOMS: atom_id res chain seq x y z
N MET A 1 65.80 44.16 -34.90
CA MET A 1 65.92 45.49 -35.58
C MET A 1 64.50 45.98 -35.81
N LYS A 2 64.18 47.15 -35.24
CA LYS A 2 63.05 48.09 -35.55
C LYS A 2 61.61 47.54 -35.55
N VAL A 3 60.77 47.76 -34.52
CA VAL A 3 60.10 48.98 -34.01
C VAL A 3 58.93 49.42 -34.94
N THR A 4 57.73 49.13 -34.38
CA THR A 4 56.49 50.02 -34.19
C THR A 4 55.86 50.74 -35.35
N PRO A 5 54.68 51.35 -35.21
CA PRO A 5 53.56 51.17 -34.23
C PRO A 5 52.13 51.18 -34.83
N GLY A 6 51.17 50.76 -34.06
CA GLY A 6 50.02 51.45 -33.63
C GLY A 6 48.88 51.82 -34.61
N HIS A 7 47.67 51.50 -34.17
CA HIS A 7 46.56 52.49 -34.13
C HIS A 7 45.44 52.01 -33.21
N LYS A 8 45.04 52.91 -32.35
CA LYS A 8 43.92 52.82 -31.41
C LYS A 8 42.60 53.04 -32.19
N THR A 9 41.63 52.24 -31.93
CA THR A 9 40.23 52.66 -32.11
C THR A 9 39.42 52.26 -30.89
N ALA A 10 38.61 53.20 -30.44
CA ALA A 10 37.85 53.21 -29.18
C ALA A 10 36.77 52.15 -29.10
N ALA A 11 36.73 51.48 -27.96
CA ALA A 11 35.67 50.57 -27.60
C ALA A 11 34.48 51.35 -27.03
N ALA A 12 33.31 51.12 -27.62
CA ALA A 12 32.05 51.49 -27.03
C ALA A 12 31.61 50.43 -26.03
N TRP A 13 31.48 50.82 -24.78
CA TRP A 13 30.93 49.96 -23.72
C TRP A 13 29.41 50.00 -23.83
N MET A 14 28.79 48.89 -24.26
CA MET A 14 27.36 48.64 -24.02
C MET A 14 27.25 47.82 -22.75
N ALA A 15 26.78 48.46 -21.69
CA ALA A 15 26.41 47.77 -20.46
C ALA A 15 25.13 46.94 -20.69
N LEU A 16 25.29 45.64 -20.74
CA LEU A 16 24.17 44.68 -20.72
C LEU A 16 23.80 44.47 -19.23
N ALA A 17 22.73 45.11 -18.78
CA ALA A 17 22.15 44.86 -17.49
C ALA A 17 21.58 43.43 -17.45
N LEU A 18 22.28 42.49 -16.77
CA LEU A 18 21.71 41.20 -16.40
C LEU A 18 20.60 41.45 -15.38
N LEU A 19 19.37 41.40 -15.83
CA LEU A 19 18.22 41.19 -14.96
C LEU A 19 18.29 39.72 -14.45
N CYS A 20 18.94 39.52 -13.30
CA CYS A 20 18.75 38.31 -12.50
C CYS A 20 17.32 38.34 -11.95
N GLY A 21 16.40 37.79 -12.75
CA GLY A 21 15.10 37.38 -12.26
C GLY A 21 15.30 36.19 -11.35
N THR A 22 15.27 36.40 -10.03
CA THR A 22 15.09 35.34 -9.06
C THR A 22 13.70 34.76 -9.27
N ALA A 23 13.62 33.67 -10.07
CA ALA A 23 12.47 32.80 -10.04
C ALA A 23 12.42 32.20 -8.64
N ALA A 24 11.67 32.82 -7.74
CA ALA A 24 11.24 32.19 -6.50
C ALA A 24 10.41 30.99 -6.95
N SER A 25 10.96 29.79 -6.82
CA SER A 25 10.19 28.56 -6.92
C SER A 25 9.10 28.66 -5.85
N ALA A 26 7.88 28.85 -6.28
CA ALA A 26 6.73 28.72 -5.40
C ALA A 26 6.74 27.26 -4.94
N GLN A 27 7.25 27.03 -3.73
CA GLN A 27 7.15 25.78 -3.04
C GLN A 27 5.66 25.57 -2.82
N GLU A 28 5.03 24.70 -3.62
CA GLU A 28 3.65 24.31 -3.40
C GLU A 28 3.51 23.90 -1.94
N LYS A 29 2.75 24.71 -1.18
CA LYS A 29 2.45 24.38 0.21
C LYS A 29 1.66 23.10 0.19
N LYS A 30 2.32 21.97 0.51
CA LYS A 30 1.67 20.68 0.70
C LYS A 30 0.45 20.89 1.62
N ALA A 31 -0.73 20.44 1.18
CA ALA A 31 -1.93 20.56 1.99
C ALA A 31 -1.66 19.98 3.38
N PRO A 32 -2.26 20.55 4.44
CA PRO A 32 -2.05 20.00 5.78
C PRO A 32 -2.52 18.53 5.81
N PRO A 33 -1.80 17.67 6.53
CA PRO A 33 -2.15 16.28 6.64
C PRO A 33 -3.57 16.09 7.18
N ARG A 34 -4.30 15.11 6.64
CA ARG A 34 -5.72 14.90 6.92
C ARG A 34 -5.95 13.54 7.56
N ALA A 35 -6.89 13.51 8.50
CA ALA A 35 -7.43 12.29 9.04
C ALA A 35 -8.95 12.43 9.17
N GLU A 36 -9.67 11.34 8.95
CA GLU A 36 -11.13 11.29 9.03
C GLU A 36 -11.59 9.91 9.47
N ALA A 37 -12.48 9.85 10.45
CA ALA A 37 -13.16 8.63 10.85
C ALA A 37 -14.59 8.62 10.30
N THR A 38 -14.94 7.59 9.54
CA THR A 38 -16.25 7.36 8.94
C THR A 38 -16.89 6.12 9.55
N ALA A 39 -18.10 6.23 10.10
CA ALA A 39 -18.81 5.10 10.66
C ALA A 39 -19.25 4.12 9.56
N LEU A 40 -18.99 2.82 9.78
CA LEU A 40 -19.43 1.73 8.92
C LEU A 40 -20.60 0.93 9.53
N GLY A 41 -20.99 1.25 10.76
CA GLY A 41 -22.04 0.58 11.52
C GLY A 41 -21.48 -0.32 12.65
N GLU A 42 -22.33 -0.70 13.60
CA GLU A 42 -22.02 -1.67 14.64
C GLU A 42 -20.73 -1.37 15.46
N GLY A 43 -20.43 -0.08 15.71
CA GLY A 43 -19.21 0.34 16.39
C GLY A 43 -17.94 0.28 15.54
N LEU A 44 -18.06 -0.11 14.26
CA LEU A 44 -16.95 -0.17 13.31
C LEU A 44 -16.80 1.16 12.58
N TYR A 45 -15.56 1.62 12.48
CA TYR A 45 -15.17 2.85 11.78
C TYR A 45 -14.04 2.58 10.79
N LYS A 46 -14.10 3.19 9.62
CA LYS A 46 -12.94 3.39 8.76
C LYS A 46 -12.25 4.67 9.18
N VAL A 47 -10.98 4.59 9.48
CA VAL A 47 -10.14 5.74 9.80
C VAL A 47 -9.15 5.92 8.66
N ARG A 48 -9.37 6.92 7.82
CA ARG A 48 -8.43 7.29 6.79
C ARG A 48 -7.43 8.31 7.36
N VAL A 49 -6.15 8.02 7.20
CA VAL A 49 -5.08 8.94 7.59
C VAL A 49 -4.14 9.09 6.40
N GLU A 50 -4.12 10.29 5.80
CA GLU A 50 -3.45 10.55 4.53
C GLU A 50 -3.97 9.61 3.43
N TRP A 51 -3.12 8.72 2.95
CA TRP A 51 -3.45 7.75 1.89
C TRP A 51 -3.78 6.35 2.43
N VAL A 52 -3.63 6.10 3.75
CA VAL A 52 -3.84 4.78 4.38
C VAL A 52 -5.22 4.70 5.01
N ASN A 53 -5.90 3.59 4.81
CA ASN A 53 -7.12 3.23 5.52
C ASN A 53 -6.80 2.22 6.62
N LEU A 54 -7.43 2.43 7.74
CA LEU A 54 -7.42 1.53 8.91
C LEU A 54 -8.86 1.26 9.32
N LEU A 55 -9.10 0.16 10.02
CA LEU A 55 -10.38 -0.04 10.69
C LEU A 55 -10.22 0.00 12.21
N ALA A 56 -11.23 0.55 12.88
CA ALA A 56 -11.35 0.54 14.33
C ALA A 56 -12.73 0.02 14.74
N LEU A 57 -12.77 -1.13 15.39
CA LEU A 57 -13.97 -1.61 16.10
C LEU A 57 -13.87 -1.13 17.53
N GLN A 58 -14.83 -0.30 17.96
CA GLN A 58 -14.88 0.30 19.29
C GLN A 58 -16.08 -0.26 20.07
N GLY A 59 -15.85 -0.69 21.30
CA GLY A 59 -16.89 -1.18 22.20
C GLY A 59 -16.43 -1.33 23.64
N SER A 60 -17.21 -2.03 24.44
CA SER A 60 -16.95 -2.24 25.89
C SER A 60 -15.79 -3.19 26.14
N ASP A 61 -15.48 -4.09 25.21
CA ASP A 61 -14.34 -5.03 25.30
C ASP A 61 -13.01 -4.35 24.95
N GLY A 62 -13.03 -3.05 24.62
CA GLY A 62 -11.91 -2.25 24.17
C GLY A 62 -11.96 -2.02 22.68
N THR A 63 -10.84 -1.59 22.10
CA THR A 63 -10.72 -1.30 20.67
C THR A 63 -9.87 -2.34 19.98
N LEU A 64 -10.37 -2.87 18.84
CA LEU A 64 -9.57 -3.59 17.87
C LEU A 64 -9.23 -2.64 16.73
N LEU A 65 -7.95 -2.55 16.35
CA LEU A 65 -7.48 -1.87 15.16
C LEU A 65 -7.06 -2.90 14.10
N VAL A 66 -7.40 -2.62 12.85
CA VAL A 66 -6.79 -3.28 11.70
C VAL A 66 -5.84 -2.28 11.05
N ASP A 67 -4.56 -2.60 11.10
CA ASP A 67 -3.43 -1.77 10.78
C ASP A 67 -3.26 -0.54 11.69
N THR A 68 -2.12 0.14 11.58
CA THR A 68 -1.77 1.21 12.51
C THR A 68 -1.16 2.44 11.83
N GLY A 69 -1.02 2.44 10.51
CA GLY A 69 -0.40 3.55 9.79
C GLY A 69 1.12 3.65 10.04
N PHE A 70 1.67 4.79 9.77
CA PHE A 70 3.10 5.10 9.86
C PHE A 70 3.38 6.23 10.87
N PRO A 71 4.65 6.45 11.30
CA PRO A 71 4.95 7.32 12.44
C PRO A 71 4.44 8.76 12.31
N GLU A 72 4.52 9.33 11.11
CA GLU A 72 4.20 10.74 10.85
C GLU A 72 2.72 11.07 11.04
N VAL A 73 1.84 10.06 10.91
CA VAL A 73 0.38 10.25 11.03
C VAL A 73 -0.18 9.90 12.40
N GLN A 74 0.65 9.43 13.34
CA GLN A 74 0.19 8.92 14.63
C GLN A 74 -0.59 9.95 15.46
N GLY A 75 -0.18 11.22 15.41
CA GLY A 75 -0.89 12.30 16.11
C GLY A 75 -2.30 12.53 15.55
N LEU A 76 -2.45 12.43 14.24
CA LEU A 76 -3.74 12.54 13.55
C LEU A 76 -4.63 11.34 13.85
N LEU A 77 -4.08 10.15 13.75
CA LEU A 77 -4.77 8.90 14.04
C LEU A 77 -5.28 8.89 15.50
N ALA A 78 -4.42 9.21 16.47
CA ALA A 78 -4.82 9.29 17.87
C ALA A 78 -5.95 10.32 18.11
N GLY A 79 -5.92 11.45 17.37
CA GLY A 79 -6.98 12.44 17.39
C GLY A 79 -8.33 11.90 16.91
N GLU A 80 -8.33 11.16 15.80
CA GLU A 80 -9.55 10.53 15.27
C GLU A 80 -10.06 9.41 16.17
N LEU A 81 -9.17 8.53 16.65
CA LEU A 81 -9.54 7.47 17.59
C LEU A 81 -10.18 8.04 18.86
N LYS A 82 -9.66 9.16 19.38
CA LYS A 82 -10.25 9.86 20.53
C LYS A 82 -11.67 10.39 20.24
N LYS A 83 -11.91 10.95 19.06
CA LYS A 83 -13.24 11.46 18.67
C LYS A 83 -14.30 10.39 18.65
N ILE A 84 -13.95 9.17 18.25
CA ILE A 84 -14.87 8.02 18.19
C ILE A 84 -14.86 7.16 19.45
N GLY A 85 -14.12 7.55 20.51
CA GLY A 85 -14.04 6.80 21.77
C GLY A 85 -13.13 5.57 21.73
N ALA A 86 -12.38 5.35 20.65
CA ALA A 86 -11.52 4.18 20.42
C ALA A 86 -10.12 4.35 21.03
N THR A 87 -10.04 4.63 22.34
CA THR A 87 -8.76 4.95 23.01
C THR A 87 -8.14 3.79 23.79
N ASP A 88 -8.92 2.78 24.15
CA ASP A 88 -8.44 1.58 24.86
C ASP A 88 -8.11 0.47 23.84
N VAL A 89 -6.98 0.62 23.12
CA VAL A 89 -6.56 -0.35 22.10
C VAL A 89 -6.09 -1.64 22.78
N ARG A 90 -6.86 -2.71 22.62
CA ARG A 90 -6.60 -4.04 23.19
C ARG A 90 -6.06 -5.03 22.15
N PHE A 91 -6.46 -4.87 20.89
CA PHE A 91 -6.10 -5.76 19.79
C PHE A 91 -5.64 -4.94 18.60
N ILE A 92 -4.60 -5.43 17.94
CA ILE A 92 -4.14 -4.93 16.64
C ILE A 92 -3.99 -6.13 15.71
N VAL A 93 -4.56 -6.05 14.53
CA VAL A 93 -4.34 -7.00 13.44
C VAL A 93 -3.55 -6.29 12.36
N ASN A 94 -2.37 -6.77 11.99
CA ASN A 94 -1.66 -6.26 10.82
C ASN A 94 -2.04 -7.11 9.60
N SER A 95 -2.53 -6.43 8.55
CA SER A 95 -2.92 -7.08 7.30
C SER A 95 -1.73 -7.68 6.57
N HIS A 96 -0.58 -7.01 6.60
CA HIS A 96 0.70 -7.46 6.05
C HIS A 96 1.85 -6.71 6.73
N TRP A 97 3.10 -6.86 6.24
CA TRP A 97 4.29 -6.37 6.94
C TRP A 97 4.69 -4.92 6.63
N HIS A 98 4.18 -4.30 5.56
CA HIS A 98 4.64 -2.99 5.11
C HIS A 98 4.51 -1.93 6.20
N PHE A 99 5.44 -0.95 6.14
CA PHE A 99 5.64 0.01 7.22
C PHE A 99 4.43 0.91 7.46
N ASP A 100 3.72 1.28 6.41
CA ASP A 100 2.52 2.12 6.47
C ASP A 100 1.28 1.40 7.03
N HIS A 101 1.40 0.10 7.30
CA HIS A 101 0.41 -0.72 7.99
C HIS A 101 0.85 -1.12 9.40
N THR A 102 2.17 -1.17 9.67
CA THR A 102 2.70 -1.76 10.91
C THR A 102 3.48 -0.79 11.81
N ALA A 103 4.03 0.30 11.27
CA ALA A 103 4.95 1.13 12.04
C ALA A 103 4.30 1.86 13.22
N GLY A 104 3.00 2.14 13.15
CA GLY A 104 2.22 2.68 14.26
C GLY A 104 2.07 1.72 15.46
N ASN A 105 2.36 0.43 15.30
CA ASN A 105 2.37 -0.53 16.41
C ASN A 105 3.23 -0.06 17.59
N ALA A 106 4.32 0.67 17.32
CA ALA A 106 5.22 1.17 18.35
C ALA A 106 4.55 2.16 19.34
N LEU A 107 3.55 2.90 18.87
CA LEU A 107 2.84 3.88 19.67
C LEU A 107 1.52 3.32 20.22
N LEU A 108 0.75 2.60 19.41
CA LEU A 108 -0.58 2.11 19.73
C LEU A 108 -0.55 0.73 20.40
N GLY A 109 0.46 -0.10 20.10
CA GLY A 109 0.53 -1.50 20.54
C GLY A 109 1.05 -1.75 21.95
N LYS A 110 1.33 -0.70 22.74
CA LYS A 110 1.95 -0.84 24.08
C LYS A 110 1.24 -1.86 24.99
N ASN A 111 -0.10 -1.85 24.99
CA ASN A 111 -0.93 -2.71 25.83
C ASN A 111 -1.80 -3.65 24.99
N ALA A 112 -1.64 -3.65 23.68
CA ALA A 112 -2.43 -4.46 22.76
C ALA A 112 -1.79 -5.82 22.50
N LEU A 113 -2.63 -6.81 22.26
CA LEU A 113 -2.23 -8.06 21.62
C LEU A 113 -2.16 -7.82 20.12
N ILE A 114 -0.95 -7.90 19.55
CA ILE A 114 -0.74 -7.71 18.11
C ILE A 114 -0.75 -9.08 17.43
N LEU A 115 -1.63 -9.21 16.43
CA LEU A 115 -1.83 -10.40 15.62
C LEU A 115 -1.38 -10.13 14.19
N ALA A 116 -0.74 -11.11 13.54
CA ALA A 116 -0.41 -11.05 12.12
C ALA A 116 -0.18 -12.46 11.56
N HIS A 117 -0.18 -12.59 10.23
CA HIS A 117 0.31 -13.81 9.60
C HIS A 117 1.76 -14.08 10.05
N ARG A 118 2.13 -15.38 10.15
CA ARG A 118 3.46 -15.78 10.67
C ARG A 118 4.64 -15.17 9.89
N SER A 119 4.48 -14.92 8.61
CA SER A 119 5.53 -14.32 7.75
C SER A 119 5.81 -12.86 8.08
N VAL A 120 4.90 -12.15 8.73
CA VAL A 120 5.07 -10.74 9.11
C VAL A 120 6.15 -10.58 10.18
N LEU A 121 6.14 -11.43 11.21
CA LEU A 121 7.03 -11.30 12.37
C LEU A 121 8.54 -11.24 12.02
N PRO A 122 9.09 -12.13 11.17
CA PRO A 122 10.50 -12.04 10.78
C PRO A 122 10.85 -10.75 10.03
N LEU A 123 9.91 -10.22 9.21
CA LEU A 123 10.14 -9.03 8.40
C LEU A 123 10.15 -7.77 9.27
N VAL A 124 9.16 -7.56 10.12
CA VAL A 124 9.12 -6.40 11.03
C VAL A 124 10.16 -6.47 12.16
N SER A 125 10.85 -7.61 12.34
CA SER A 125 11.88 -7.81 13.38
C SER A 125 13.28 -7.37 12.99
N LYS A 126 13.50 -6.99 11.74
CA LYS A 126 14.77 -6.53 11.20
C LYS A 126 14.56 -5.35 10.25
N GLU A 127 15.63 -4.67 9.92
CA GLU A 127 15.60 -3.62 8.91
C GLU A 127 15.21 -4.20 7.55
N GLN A 128 14.37 -3.46 6.82
CA GLN A 128 13.91 -3.78 5.48
C GLN A 128 14.09 -2.59 4.55
N THR A 129 14.35 -2.87 3.28
CA THR A 129 14.30 -1.86 2.22
C THR A 129 13.09 -2.16 1.33
N LEU A 130 12.22 -1.17 1.16
CA LEU A 130 11.01 -1.24 0.34
C LEU A 130 10.96 -0.01 -0.56
N LEU A 131 10.81 -0.21 -1.88
CA LEU A 131 10.74 0.89 -2.86
C LEU A 131 11.89 1.90 -2.75
N GLY A 132 13.09 1.44 -2.36
CA GLY A 132 14.29 2.27 -2.19
C GLY A 132 14.40 3.00 -0.85
N GLU A 133 13.40 2.88 0.02
CA GLU A 133 13.43 3.43 1.38
C GLU A 133 13.75 2.34 2.42
N THR A 134 14.59 2.68 3.39
CA THR A 134 15.00 1.75 4.46
C THR A 134 14.21 2.03 5.73
N HIS A 135 13.53 1.01 6.23
CA HIS A 135 12.71 1.05 7.44
C HIS A 135 13.35 0.17 8.52
N GLY A 136 13.58 0.75 9.69
CA GLY A 136 14.18 0.05 10.82
C GLY A 136 13.25 -1.01 11.42
N ALA A 137 13.85 -1.98 12.13
CA ALA A 137 13.10 -2.99 12.85
C ALA A 137 12.15 -2.39 13.88
N LEU A 138 10.92 -2.92 13.99
CA LEU A 138 10.01 -2.56 15.06
C LEU A 138 10.61 -2.99 16.42
N PRO A 139 10.43 -2.18 17.48
CA PRO A 139 10.87 -2.57 18.81
C PRO A 139 10.12 -3.82 19.29
N PRO A 140 10.70 -4.65 20.16
CA PRO A 140 10.12 -5.95 20.57
C PRO A 140 8.67 -5.87 21.04
N GLY A 141 8.28 -4.79 21.73
CA GLY A 141 6.90 -4.57 22.21
C GLY A 141 5.89 -4.22 21.13
N ALA A 142 6.34 -3.87 19.93
CA ALA A 142 5.51 -3.50 18.78
C ALA A 142 5.37 -4.63 17.74
N ARG A 143 5.98 -5.78 17.99
CA ARG A 143 5.95 -6.94 17.08
C ARG A 143 4.75 -7.82 17.37
N PRO A 144 4.23 -8.53 16.36
CA PRO A 144 3.18 -9.53 16.58
C PRO A 144 3.57 -10.54 17.66
N ARG A 145 2.67 -10.75 18.62
CA ARG A 145 2.83 -11.74 19.70
C ARG A 145 2.01 -12.99 19.45
N LEU A 146 0.94 -12.88 18.69
CA LEU A 146 0.18 -14.00 18.17
C LEU A 146 0.34 -14.06 16.66
N THR A 147 0.83 -15.18 16.17
CA THR A 147 0.98 -15.40 14.73
C THR A 147 0.14 -16.58 14.28
N PHE A 148 -0.43 -16.51 13.07
CA PHE A 148 -1.30 -17.53 12.51
C PHE A 148 -0.94 -17.84 11.05
N THR A 149 -1.50 -18.91 10.50
CA THR A 149 -1.32 -19.33 9.08
C THR A 149 -2.64 -19.69 8.41
N GLY A 150 -3.74 -19.68 9.13
CA GLY A 150 -5.08 -20.00 8.66
C GLY A 150 -6.05 -18.91 9.06
N GLU A 151 -7.03 -19.24 9.87
CA GLU A 151 -8.07 -18.32 10.33
C GLU A 151 -8.04 -18.20 11.86
N VAL A 152 -8.34 -16.99 12.35
CA VAL A 152 -8.54 -16.68 13.78
C VAL A 152 -9.86 -15.96 13.94
N ASP A 153 -10.69 -16.41 14.85
CA ASP A 153 -11.94 -15.75 15.23
C ASP A 153 -11.75 -14.96 16.53
N LEU A 154 -12.20 -13.72 16.52
CA LEU A 154 -12.36 -12.91 17.72
C LEU A 154 -13.84 -12.54 17.90
N ALA A 155 -14.36 -12.71 19.10
CA ALA A 155 -15.69 -12.24 19.47
C ALA A 155 -15.53 -10.99 20.34
N LEU A 156 -15.92 -9.83 19.83
CA LEU A 156 -15.75 -8.53 20.50
C LEU A 156 -17.04 -7.72 20.35
N ASP A 157 -17.61 -7.26 21.45
CA ASP A 157 -18.80 -6.38 21.49
C ASP A 157 -19.98 -6.88 20.65
N GLY A 158 -20.15 -8.21 20.57
CA GLY A 158 -21.19 -8.86 19.77
C GLY A 158 -20.90 -8.93 18.27
N GLU A 159 -19.74 -8.47 17.83
CA GLU A 159 -19.22 -8.68 16.48
C GLU A 159 -18.39 -9.97 16.43
N ARG A 160 -18.49 -10.73 15.37
CA ARG A 160 -17.56 -11.80 15.03
C ARG A 160 -16.56 -11.31 14.00
N VAL A 161 -15.31 -11.18 14.41
CA VAL A 161 -14.21 -10.71 13.58
C VAL A 161 -13.40 -11.92 13.14
N ARG A 162 -13.44 -12.23 11.83
CA ARG A 162 -12.65 -13.31 11.24
C ARG A 162 -11.41 -12.74 10.58
N ILE A 163 -10.25 -13.19 11.04
CA ILE A 163 -8.93 -12.81 10.51
C ILE A 163 -8.44 -13.98 9.67
N ILE A 164 -8.32 -13.82 8.37
CA ILE A 164 -8.12 -14.92 7.43
C ILE A 164 -6.83 -14.68 6.65
N ALA A 165 -5.89 -15.64 6.71
CA ALA A 165 -4.66 -15.57 5.93
C ALA A 165 -4.94 -15.83 4.44
N LEU A 166 -4.48 -14.94 3.58
CA LEU A 166 -4.53 -15.06 2.11
C LEU A 166 -3.16 -14.73 1.48
N PRO A 167 -2.10 -15.46 1.84
CA PRO A 167 -0.74 -15.10 1.49
C PRO A 167 -0.41 -15.30 0.01
N GLY A 168 0.54 -14.51 -0.48
CA GLY A 168 1.18 -14.67 -1.78
C GLY A 168 0.48 -13.93 -2.92
N GLY A 169 -0.38 -12.98 -2.59
CA GLY A 169 -0.90 -12.00 -3.53
C GLY A 169 0.02 -10.79 -3.59
N HIS A 170 -0.11 -9.90 -2.62
CA HIS A 170 0.70 -8.70 -2.46
C HIS A 170 2.03 -8.99 -1.74
N THR A 171 1.98 -9.75 -0.63
CA THR A 171 3.13 -10.30 0.10
C THR A 171 2.90 -11.78 0.45
N ASP A 172 3.86 -12.43 1.11
CA ASP A 172 3.67 -13.77 1.69
C ASP A 172 2.93 -13.76 3.03
N GLY A 173 2.57 -12.59 3.54
CA GLY A 173 1.94 -12.40 4.84
C GLY A 173 0.55 -11.77 4.80
N ASP A 174 -0.08 -11.69 3.63
CA ASP A 174 -1.38 -11.04 3.47
C ASP A 174 -2.48 -11.71 4.31
N SER A 175 -3.27 -10.89 4.95
CA SER A 175 -4.44 -11.28 5.73
C SER A 175 -5.58 -10.30 5.50
N VAL A 176 -6.80 -10.82 5.49
CA VAL A 176 -8.03 -10.02 5.41
C VAL A 176 -8.81 -10.13 6.70
N VAL A 177 -9.62 -9.13 7.01
CA VAL A 177 -10.41 -9.10 8.25
C VAL A 177 -11.88 -8.87 7.91
N LEU A 178 -12.71 -9.88 8.16
CA LEU A 178 -14.16 -9.82 7.96
C LEU A 178 -14.85 -9.51 9.29
N PHE A 179 -15.61 -8.44 9.31
CA PHE A 179 -16.57 -8.06 10.35
C PHE A 179 -17.94 -8.56 9.89
N GLU A 180 -18.39 -9.70 10.43
CA GLU A 180 -19.57 -10.41 9.89
C GLU A 180 -20.86 -9.62 10.04
N LYS A 181 -21.11 -9.03 11.23
CA LYS A 181 -22.32 -8.27 11.50
C LYS A 181 -22.35 -6.95 10.75
N ALA A 182 -21.23 -6.24 10.71
CA ALA A 182 -21.08 -5.01 9.92
C ALA A 182 -21.08 -5.26 8.40
N ASN A 183 -20.87 -6.51 7.97
CA ASN A 183 -20.71 -6.92 6.56
C ASN A 183 -19.59 -6.15 5.84
N VAL A 184 -18.45 -5.97 6.51
CA VAL A 184 -17.28 -5.25 6.02
C VAL A 184 -16.08 -6.18 5.97
N LEU A 185 -15.35 -6.17 4.86
CA LEU A 185 -14.14 -6.94 4.64
C LEU A 185 -12.98 -5.98 4.36
N PHE A 186 -12.04 -5.88 5.32
CA PHE A 186 -10.78 -5.18 5.10
C PHE A 186 -9.85 -6.10 4.30
N VAL A 187 -9.32 -5.60 3.20
CA VAL A 187 -8.57 -6.43 2.25
C VAL A 187 -7.09 -6.04 2.13
N GLY A 188 -6.64 -5.08 2.94
CA GLY A 188 -5.26 -4.58 2.86
C GLY A 188 -4.90 -4.19 1.44
N ASP A 189 -3.72 -4.55 0.99
CA ASP A 189 -3.16 -4.17 -0.31
C ASP A 189 -3.33 -5.26 -1.38
N LEU A 190 -4.27 -6.19 -1.17
CA LEU A 190 -4.67 -7.14 -2.22
C LEU A 190 -5.39 -6.43 -3.38
N VAL A 191 -5.98 -5.24 -3.15
CA VAL A 191 -6.67 -4.46 -4.18
C VAL A 191 -6.20 -3.01 -4.14
N PHE A 192 -5.66 -2.55 -5.25
CA PHE A 192 -5.34 -1.14 -5.50
C PHE A 192 -6.44 -0.55 -6.37
N GLN A 193 -7.29 0.26 -5.76
CA GLN A 193 -8.48 0.77 -6.43
C GLN A 193 -8.13 1.62 -7.66
N GLY A 194 -8.59 1.16 -8.86
CA GLY A 194 -8.49 1.91 -10.11
C GLY A 194 -7.07 2.09 -10.65
N GLN A 195 -6.10 1.33 -10.15
CA GLN A 195 -4.72 1.39 -10.62
C GLN A 195 -4.03 0.02 -10.61
N PHE A 196 -2.90 -0.10 -11.28
CA PHE A 196 -2.04 -1.28 -11.18
C PHE A 196 -1.51 -1.45 -9.75
N PRO A 197 -1.41 -2.71 -9.27
CA PRO A 197 -0.91 -2.97 -7.92
C PRO A 197 0.60 -2.86 -7.80
N PHE A 198 1.05 -2.55 -6.59
CA PHE A 198 2.36 -2.99 -6.15
C PHE A 198 2.29 -4.48 -5.76
N VAL A 199 3.30 -5.25 -6.15
CA VAL A 199 3.47 -6.65 -5.74
C VAL A 199 4.89 -6.81 -5.21
N ASP A 200 5.00 -7.13 -3.94
CA ASP A 200 6.29 -7.31 -3.26
C ASP A 200 6.87 -8.71 -3.55
N VAL A 201 7.40 -8.85 -4.76
CA VAL A 201 7.97 -10.11 -5.25
C VAL A 201 9.15 -10.57 -4.40
N ASP A 202 9.89 -9.64 -3.79
CA ASP A 202 11.06 -9.96 -2.95
C ASP A 202 10.66 -10.59 -1.62
N HIS A 203 9.43 -10.32 -1.16
CA HIS A 203 8.87 -10.87 0.08
C HIS A 203 7.64 -11.73 -0.19
N GLY A 204 7.71 -12.54 -1.24
CA GLY A 204 6.80 -13.64 -1.54
C GLY A 204 5.44 -13.27 -2.13
N GLY A 205 5.24 -12.00 -2.50
CA GLY A 205 4.13 -11.59 -3.36
C GLY A 205 4.30 -12.14 -4.78
N SER A 206 3.19 -12.33 -5.48
CA SER A 206 3.22 -12.85 -6.85
C SER A 206 2.10 -12.26 -7.69
N ALA A 207 2.48 -11.54 -8.74
CA ALA A 207 1.55 -11.03 -9.72
C ALA A 207 0.72 -12.15 -10.38
N LEU A 208 1.28 -13.35 -10.49
CA LEU A 208 0.60 -14.49 -11.09
C LEU A 208 -0.38 -15.18 -10.15
N ARG A 209 -0.14 -15.10 -8.84
CA ARG A 209 -1.03 -15.69 -7.81
C ARG A 209 -2.12 -14.72 -7.38
N LEU A 210 -1.89 -13.40 -7.47
CA LEU A 210 -2.84 -12.38 -7.03
C LEU A 210 -4.25 -12.57 -7.59
N PRO A 211 -4.49 -12.89 -8.88
CA PRO A 211 -5.84 -13.14 -9.38
C PRO A 211 -6.53 -14.35 -8.72
N ALA A 212 -5.80 -15.37 -8.31
CA ALA A 212 -6.36 -16.53 -7.61
C ALA A 212 -6.69 -16.18 -6.15
N VAL A 213 -5.84 -15.38 -5.49
CA VAL A 213 -6.10 -14.83 -4.14
C VAL A 213 -7.35 -13.97 -4.15
N LEU A 214 -7.53 -13.11 -5.17
CA LEU A 214 -8.75 -12.30 -5.33
C LEU A 214 -9.99 -13.16 -5.58
N GLN A 215 -9.88 -14.31 -6.26
CA GLN A 215 -11.01 -15.23 -6.38
C GLN A 215 -11.39 -15.83 -5.03
N GLN A 216 -10.41 -16.28 -4.22
CA GLN A 216 -10.66 -16.77 -2.86
C GLN A 216 -11.33 -15.69 -1.99
N LEU A 217 -10.87 -14.44 -2.10
CA LEU A 217 -11.47 -13.29 -1.43
C LEU A 217 -12.94 -13.11 -1.81
N LEU A 218 -13.28 -13.20 -3.11
CA LEU A 218 -14.64 -13.08 -3.61
C LEU A 218 -15.53 -14.26 -3.16
N ASP A 219 -14.98 -15.47 -3.12
CA ASP A 219 -15.71 -16.69 -2.75
C ASP A 219 -16.08 -16.71 -1.25
N MET A 220 -15.25 -16.09 -0.39
CA MET A 220 -15.52 -16.01 1.05
C MET A 220 -16.37 -14.80 1.46
N ALA A 221 -16.46 -13.77 0.62
CA ALA A 221 -17.15 -12.54 0.94
C ALA A 221 -18.66 -12.77 1.04
N PRO A 222 -19.32 -12.34 2.12
CA PRO A 222 -20.79 -12.40 2.20
C PRO A 222 -21.45 -11.54 1.12
N ALA A 223 -22.69 -11.88 0.78
CA ALA A 223 -23.46 -11.11 -0.20
C ALA A 223 -23.60 -9.64 0.23
N GLY A 224 -23.29 -8.72 -0.68
CA GLY A 224 -23.35 -7.28 -0.42
C GLY A 224 -22.27 -6.74 0.51
N ALA A 225 -21.21 -7.51 0.79
CA ALA A 225 -20.09 -7.05 1.59
C ALA A 225 -19.43 -5.80 1.00
N ARG A 226 -19.04 -4.88 1.88
CA ARG A 226 -18.21 -3.74 1.56
C ARG A 226 -16.75 -4.12 1.69
N PHE A 227 -15.97 -3.91 0.64
CA PHE A 227 -14.53 -4.16 0.66
C PHE A 227 -13.81 -2.84 0.95
N VAL A 228 -12.99 -2.82 1.99
CA VAL A 228 -12.16 -1.67 2.36
C VAL A 228 -10.71 -2.00 2.08
N PRO A 229 -10.09 -1.38 1.06
CA PRO A 229 -8.68 -1.57 0.77
C PRO A 229 -7.79 -0.77 1.73
N GLY A 230 -6.51 -1.13 1.82
CA GLY A 230 -5.51 -0.36 2.56
C GLY A 230 -5.32 1.06 2.01
N HIS A 231 -5.58 1.24 0.71
CA HIS A 231 -5.49 2.53 0.02
C HIS A 231 -6.69 2.76 -0.90
N GLY A 232 -7.18 4.01 -0.93
CA GLY A 232 -8.27 4.41 -1.84
C GLY A 232 -9.67 4.36 -1.21
N THR A 233 -10.70 4.23 -2.04
CA THR A 233 -12.10 4.21 -1.61
C THR A 233 -12.64 2.79 -1.47
N ASP A 234 -13.76 2.66 -0.77
CA ASP A 234 -14.43 1.38 -0.60
C ASP A 234 -14.88 0.82 -1.95
N LEU A 235 -14.94 -0.50 -2.02
CA LEU A 235 -15.20 -1.27 -3.23
C LEU A 235 -16.39 -2.22 -3.02
N THR A 236 -17.00 -2.58 -4.13
CA THR A 236 -17.99 -3.66 -4.22
C THR A 236 -17.33 -4.95 -4.74
N ALA A 237 -18.01 -6.07 -4.63
CA ALA A 237 -17.56 -7.33 -5.24
C ALA A 237 -17.37 -7.22 -6.77
N GLU A 238 -18.16 -6.36 -7.43
CA GLU A 238 -18.01 -6.15 -8.89
C GLU A 238 -16.75 -5.36 -9.22
N ASP A 239 -16.38 -4.38 -8.41
CA ASP A 239 -15.12 -3.66 -8.57
C ASP A 239 -13.92 -4.61 -8.42
N VAL A 240 -13.95 -5.51 -7.43
CA VAL A 240 -12.91 -6.55 -7.25
C VAL A 240 -12.87 -7.52 -8.43
N ARG A 241 -14.03 -7.90 -9.00
CA ARG A 241 -14.08 -8.73 -10.21
C ARG A 241 -13.49 -8.00 -11.42
N ALA A 242 -13.81 -6.72 -11.60
CA ALA A 242 -13.27 -5.90 -12.68
C ALA A 242 -11.75 -5.77 -12.57
N TYR A 243 -11.27 -5.50 -11.36
CA TYR A 243 -9.84 -5.46 -11.07
C TYR A 243 -9.14 -6.79 -11.40
N ARG A 244 -9.72 -7.91 -10.93
CA ARG A 244 -9.18 -9.24 -11.22
C ARG A 244 -9.15 -9.56 -12.73
N ARG A 245 -10.16 -9.16 -13.49
CA ARG A 245 -10.18 -9.31 -14.97
C ARG A 245 -9.03 -8.55 -15.59
N MET A 246 -8.84 -7.28 -15.23
CA MET A 246 -7.71 -6.46 -15.72
C MET A 246 -6.37 -7.15 -15.46
N LEU A 247 -6.14 -7.69 -14.26
CA LEU A 247 -4.91 -8.42 -13.95
C LEU A 247 -4.71 -9.65 -14.83
N LEU A 248 -5.76 -10.46 -15.03
CA LEU A 248 -5.69 -11.66 -15.88
C LEU A 248 -5.39 -11.32 -17.33
N ASP A 249 -6.09 -10.33 -17.89
CA ASP A 249 -5.93 -9.93 -19.28
C ASP A 249 -4.51 -9.40 -19.54
N THR A 250 -4.02 -8.55 -18.64
CA THR A 250 -2.66 -7.98 -18.76
C THR A 250 -1.56 -9.03 -18.53
N ILE A 251 -1.74 -9.98 -17.61
CA ILE A 251 -0.82 -11.12 -17.43
C ILE A 251 -0.74 -11.94 -18.71
N ASP A 252 -1.86 -12.20 -19.37
CA ASP A 252 -1.89 -12.98 -20.61
C ASP A 252 -1.16 -12.28 -21.76
N VAL A 253 -1.30 -10.95 -21.87
CA VAL A 253 -0.52 -10.15 -22.84
C VAL A 253 0.98 -10.30 -22.55
N ILE A 254 1.39 -10.04 -21.31
CA ILE A 254 2.81 -10.10 -20.92
C ILE A 254 3.40 -11.50 -21.14
N ARG A 255 2.65 -12.56 -20.82
CA ARG A 255 3.07 -13.95 -21.07
C ARG A 255 3.32 -14.24 -22.55
N LYS A 256 2.44 -13.76 -23.45
CA LYS A 256 2.60 -13.89 -24.91
C LYS A 256 3.86 -13.18 -25.40
N GLU A 257 4.08 -11.95 -24.95
CA GLU A 257 5.27 -11.17 -25.31
C GLU A 257 6.56 -11.84 -24.81
N ARG A 258 6.55 -12.35 -23.57
CA ARG A 258 7.68 -13.10 -23.01
C ARG A 258 7.93 -14.41 -23.76
N ALA A 259 6.88 -15.14 -24.13
CA ALA A 259 6.99 -16.37 -24.92
C ALA A 259 7.53 -16.10 -26.34
N ALA A 260 7.28 -14.92 -26.91
CA ALA A 260 7.87 -14.45 -28.17
C ALA A 260 9.36 -14.01 -28.02
N GLY A 261 9.94 -14.12 -26.82
CA GLY A 261 11.35 -13.84 -26.55
C GLY A 261 11.66 -12.36 -26.27
N LYS A 262 10.66 -11.50 -26.13
CA LYS A 262 10.88 -10.09 -25.82
C LYS A 262 11.43 -9.89 -24.40
N SER A 263 12.35 -8.96 -24.24
CA SER A 263 12.84 -8.52 -22.93
C SER A 263 11.77 -7.68 -22.20
N VAL A 264 11.92 -7.50 -20.89
CA VAL A 264 11.05 -6.60 -20.09
C VAL A 264 11.06 -5.19 -20.69
N ALA A 265 12.26 -4.66 -20.97
CA ALA A 265 12.42 -3.33 -21.55
C ALA A 265 11.71 -3.19 -22.92
N ALA A 266 11.80 -4.21 -23.79
CA ALA A 266 11.10 -4.18 -25.07
C ALA A 266 9.58 -4.15 -24.93
N ILE A 267 9.00 -4.92 -23.97
CA ILE A 267 7.57 -4.92 -23.69
C ILE A 267 7.11 -3.55 -23.14
N GLN A 268 7.94 -2.91 -22.31
CA GLN A 268 7.67 -1.57 -21.76
C GLN A 268 7.82 -0.46 -22.80
N GLU A 269 8.78 -0.57 -23.75
CA GLU A 269 9.00 0.40 -24.82
C GLU A 269 7.93 0.34 -25.90
N GLU A 270 7.47 -0.86 -26.25
CA GLU A 270 6.38 -1.09 -27.20
C GLU A 270 5.00 -0.78 -26.64
N ASP A 271 4.95 -0.45 -25.34
CA ASP A 271 3.72 -0.13 -24.60
C ASP A 271 2.62 -1.20 -24.76
N ALA A 272 3.00 -2.46 -24.56
CA ALA A 272 2.13 -3.62 -24.80
C ALA A 272 0.81 -3.60 -24.00
N LEU A 273 0.69 -2.73 -23.01
CA LEU A 273 -0.49 -2.52 -22.18
C LEU A 273 -1.16 -1.16 -22.37
N GLU A 274 -0.99 -0.48 -23.52
CA GLU A 274 -1.58 0.83 -23.80
C GLU A 274 -3.09 0.87 -23.58
N GLU A 275 -3.81 -0.20 -23.91
CA GLU A 275 -5.27 -0.30 -23.69
C GLU A 275 -5.69 -0.15 -22.23
N TRP A 276 -4.77 -0.45 -21.28
CA TRP A 276 -4.99 -0.30 -19.84
C TRP A 276 -4.36 0.95 -19.25
N ALA A 277 -3.97 1.94 -20.05
CA ALA A 277 -3.34 3.18 -19.57
C ALA A 277 -4.19 3.94 -18.54
N SER A 278 -5.50 3.78 -18.55
CA SER A 278 -6.41 4.35 -17.56
C SER A 278 -6.23 3.78 -16.14
N TRP A 279 -5.49 2.67 -16.00
CA TRP A 279 -5.14 2.05 -14.73
C TRP A 279 -3.78 2.51 -14.20
N ASP A 280 -3.08 3.40 -14.88
CA ASP A 280 -1.85 4.00 -14.36
C ASP A 280 -2.17 4.90 -13.17
N GLY A 281 -1.45 4.70 -12.08
CA GLY A 281 -1.59 5.45 -10.84
C GLY A 281 -0.24 5.64 -10.17
N SER A 282 -0.16 5.38 -8.88
CA SER A 282 1.11 5.35 -8.13
C SER A 282 2.06 4.28 -8.67
N PHE A 283 1.48 3.17 -9.14
CA PHE A 283 2.15 2.14 -9.93
C PHE A 283 1.55 2.14 -11.33
N THR A 284 2.43 2.05 -12.32
CA THR A 284 2.08 2.14 -13.74
C THR A 284 2.04 0.76 -14.38
N ARG A 285 1.50 0.68 -15.62
CA ARG A 285 1.59 -0.54 -16.42
C ARG A 285 3.04 -1.00 -16.67
N LYS A 286 4.02 -0.09 -16.64
CA LYS A 286 5.44 -0.46 -16.77
C LYS A 286 5.94 -1.18 -15.51
N ASP A 287 5.56 -0.70 -14.33
CA ASP A 287 5.86 -1.37 -13.06
C ASP A 287 5.18 -2.73 -13.00
N TRP A 288 3.93 -2.81 -13.48
CA TRP A 288 3.18 -4.06 -13.54
C TRP A 288 3.84 -5.10 -14.45
N ILE A 289 4.32 -4.70 -15.65
CA ILE A 289 5.10 -5.56 -16.54
C ILE A 289 6.32 -6.14 -15.80
N GLU A 290 7.03 -5.31 -15.04
CA GLU A 290 8.17 -5.75 -14.22
C GLU A 290 7.75 -6.82 -13.20
N PHE A 291 6.69 -6.56 -12.39
CA PHE A 291 6.23 -7.49 -11.36
C PHE A 291 5.77 -8.82 -11.95
N VAL A 292 5.05 -8.80 -13.07
CA VAL A 292 4.64 -10.03 -13.77
C VAL A 292 5.86 -10.81 -14.28
N CYS A 293 6.80 -10.14 -14.93
CA CYS A 293 8.01 -10.80 -15.46
C CYS A 293 8.89 -11.38 -14.34
N ARG A 294 9.02 -10.68 -13.21
CA ARG A 294 9.72 -11.19 -12.02
C ARG A 294 9.02 -12.41 -11.43
N SER A 295 7.70 -12.39 -11.36
CA SER A 295 6.90 -13.53 -10.88
C SER A 295 7.04 -14.74 -11.80
N LEU A 296 7.07 -14.54 -13.14
CA LEU A 296 7.34 -15.61 -14.12
C LEU A 296 8.72 -16.24 -13.93
N ALA A 297 9.75 -15.42 -13.66
CA ALA A 297 11.10 -15.91 -13.43
C ALA A 297 11.22 -16.70 -12.11
N GLY A 298 10.38 -16.41 -11.11
CA GLY A 298 10.28 -17.14 -9.86
C GLY A 298 9.70 -18.54 -10.03
N GLU A 299 8.63 -18.69 -10.83
CA GLU A 299 8.00 -20.00 -11.11
C GLU A 299 8.95 -20.99 -11.83
N SER A 300 9.85 -20.48 -12.67
CA SER A 300 10.81 -21.32 -13.40
C SER A 300 11.94 -21.89 -12.54
N LYS A 301 12.05 -21.46 -11.27
CA LYS A 301 13.09 -21.89 -10.31
C LYS A 301 12.54 -22.80 -9.19
N SER A 302 11.23 -22.94 -9.06
CA SER A 302 10.53 -23.78 -8.10
C SER A 302 10.16 -25.13 -8.71
#